data_de5c73d967ca8c32dd6718836fd4e113
#
_entry.id   de5c73d967ca8c32dd6718836fd4e113
#
_cell.length_a   1.000
_cell.length_b   1.000
_cell.length_c   1.000
_cell.angle_alpha   90.00
_cell.angle_beta   90.00
_cell.angle_gamma   90.00
#
_symmetry.space_group_name_H-M   'P 1'
#
loop_
_entity.id
_entity.type
_entity.pdbx_description
1 polymer ?
#
loop_
_entity_poly.entity_id
_entity_poly.type
_entity_poly.pdbx_seq_one_letter_code
_entity_poly.pdbx_strand_id
1 'polypeptide(L)'
;MNFFYGGSPASDIYTLRSAKLAIFFGANHVETRMGGGGVGYAYQKALEESGCKIIHIDPRYNDSMIGHCDEWIPIAPGTDAALIAALTYVMIKEDLLDRTFLDKYTIGFSENTLPQDAAKNSSYESYVLGLNDGVEKTPDWASKITKIPARRIVQLAREIATIKPCFIEQGWGVQRHSNGEQNARAIATLACITGNIGIEGTNTGCRTGSSKTYDIMGMPFKNPIKDSIPCFLFTDAIYRGKEMTDISDGVRGTTQLKQNIKFIFNTAGNCLTNQHSTIKEVHDILSDENLCECIVDVNVTRTPSNNYADYILPDATMLEQEDFIRPSAGYYSNKPYIIYCQKAIEPVGEAKPIYEMCLELAKRLGIEKEFSEGRTQKDWLKYLYEESMKKKSTFA
;
A
#
# COMPACT_ATOMS: atom_id res chain seq x y z
N MET A 1 -7.13 -2.03 -2.94
CA MET A 1 -7.09 -2.94 -4.10
C MET A 1 -7.67 -4.32 -3.80
N ASN A 2 -7.43 -4.92 -2.62
CA ASN A 2 -8.00 -6.24 -2.29
C ASN A 2 -9.53 -6.30 -2.39
N PHE A 3 -10.24 -5.24 -1.98
CA PHE A 3 -11.70 -5.14 -2.10
C PHE A 3 -12.19 -4.82 -3.51
N PHE A 4 -11.30 -4.36 -4.38
CA PHE A 4 -11.66 -3.98 -5.76
C PHE A 4 -11.38 -5.12 -6.75
N TYR A 5 -10.19 -5.72 -6.66
CA TYR A 5 -9.74 -6.77 -7.58
C TYR A 5 -9.62 -8.16 -6.93
N GLY A 6 -9.91 -8.30 -5.65
CA GLY A 6 -9.58 -9.52 -4.90
C GLY A 6 -8.09 -9.68 -4.58
N GLY A 7 -7.26 -8.72 -4.95
CA GLY A 7 -5.81 -8.71 -4.79
C GLY A 7 -5.20 -7.38 -5.18
N SER A 8 -3.90 -7.38 -5.44
CA SER A 8 -3.18 -6.22 -5.98
C SER A 8 -2.57 -6.58 -7.34
N PRO A 9 -3.38 -6.79 -8.37
CA PRO A 9 -2.87 -7.11 -9.70
C PRO A 9 -2.15 -5.88 -10.26
N ALA A 10 -0.97 -6.09 -10.80
CA ALA A 10 -0.18 -5.04 -11.42
C ALA A 10 0.64 -5.61 -12.56
N SER A 11 0.84 -4.81 -13.58
CA SER A 11 1.73 -5.14 -14.67
C SER A 11 3.18 -4.82 -14.29
N ASP A 12 4.10 -5.47 -14.95
CA ASP A 12 5.50 -5.11 -14.91
C ASP A 12 5.71 -3.76 -15.61
N ILE A 13 6.61 -2.93 -15.07
CA ILE A 13 6.93 -1.63 -15.66
C ILE A 13 7.43 -1.74 -17.10
N TYR A 14 8.11 -2.83 -17.46
CA TYR A 14 8.60 -3.04 -18.81
C TYR A 14 7.49 -3.22 -19.86
N THR A 15 6.25 -3.56 -19.46
CA THR A 15 5.14 -3.61 -20.43
C THR A 15 4.83 -2.22 -21.01
N LEU A 16 5.24 -1.15 -20.33
CA LEU A 16 5.12 0.23 -20.78
C LEU A 16 5.72 0.46 -22.18
N ARG A 17 6.78 -0.28 -22.56
CA ARG A 17 7.39 -0.21 -23.88
C ARG A 17 6.43 -0.51 -25.04
N SER A 18 5.36 -1.25 -24.79
CA SER A 18 4.31 -1.56 -25.77
C SER A 18 3.12 -0.60 -25.72
N ALA A 19 3.12 0.38 -24.78
CA ALA A 19 2.07 1.38 -24.66
C ALA A 19 2.15 2.42 -25.79
N LYS A 20 1.01 3.05 -26.09
CA LYS A 20 0.93 4.24 -26.95
C LYS A 20 0.63 5.50 -26.18
N LEU A 21 0.03 5.36 -25.00
CA LEU A 21 -0.25 6.42 -24.05
C LEU A 21 0.06 5.90 -22.65
N ALA A 22 0.70 6.69 -21.83
CA ALA A 22 0.92 6.39 -20.41
C ALA A 22 0.39 7.53 -19.55
N ILE A 23 -0.43 7.19 -18.56
CA ILE A 23 -1.00 8.14 -17.58
C ILE A 23 -0.54 7.73 -16.19
N PHE A 24 0.17 8.64 -15.54
CA PHE A 24 0.68 8.46 -14.19
C PHE A 24 -0.02 9.41 -13.20
N PHE A 25 -0.68 8.86 -12.19
CA PHE A 25 -1.33 9.60 -11.11
C PHE A 25 -0.46 9.58 -9.86
N GLY A 26 0.12 10.71 -9.47
CA GLY A 26 0.92 10.82 -8.24
C GLY A 26 2.05 9.80 -8.15
N ALA A 27 2.65 9.42 -9.30
CA ALA A 27 3.69 8.42 -9.38
C ALA A 27 5.07 9.06 -9.64
N ASN A 28 6.05 8.70 -8.81
CA ASN A 28 7.41 9.20 -8.93
C ASN A 28 8.42 8.05 -8.75
N HIS A 29 8.69 7.33 -9.83
CA HIS A 29 9.59 6.18 -9.84
C HIS A 29 11.06 6.52 -9.62
N VAL A 30 11.46 7.74 -9.96
CA VAL A 30 12.86 8.18 -9.84
C VAL A 30 13.21 8.52 -8.39
N GLU A 31 12.29 9.12 -7.65
CA GLU A 31 12.48 9.50 -6.25
C GLU A 31 12.02 8.38 -5.28
N THR A 32 10.82 7.86 -5.48
CA THR A 32 10.21 6.87 -4.58
C THR A 32 10.68 5.46 -4.92
N ARG A 33 11.92 5.17 -4.58
CA ARG A 33 12.59 3.89 -4.87
C ARG A 33 12.49 2.91 -3.71
N MET A 34 11.31 2.63 -3.23
CA MET A 34 11.11 1.76 -2.07
C MET A 34 11.48 0.28 -2.28
N GLY A 35 11.75 -0.14 -3.49
CA GLY A 35 11.96 -1.55 -3.81
C GLY A 35 13.38 -1.98 -4.03
N GLY A 36 14.32 -1.07 -4.12
CA GLY A 36 15.73 -1.38 -4.32
C GLY A 36 16.09 -2.13 -5.61
N GLY A 37 15.13 -2.54 -6.42
CA GLY A 37 15.30 -3.44 -7.57
C GLY A 37 15.62 -2.75 -8.90
N GLY A 38 16.16 -1.53 -8.90
CA GLY A 38 16.47 -0.82 -10.14
C GLY A 38 15.24 -0.24 -10.84
N VAL A 39 14.18 0.07 -10.10
CA VAL A 39 12.90 0.59 -10.63
C VAL A 39 13.08 1.83 -11.49
N GLY A 40 13.86 2.80 -11.02
CA GLY A 40 14.12 4.02 -11.78
C GLY A 40 14.77 3.71 -13.14
N TYR A 41 15.72 2.79 -13.16
CA TYR A 41 16.36 2.33 -14.40
C TYR A 41 15.35 1.62 -15.31
N ALA A 42 14.56 0.70 -14.75
CA ALA A 42 13.55 -0.04 -15.52
C ALA A 42 12.49 0.89 -16.12
N TYR A 43 12.06 1.90 -15.35
CA TYR A 43 11.15 2.95 -15.81
C TYR A 43 11.75 3.73 -16.98
N GLN A 44 12.96 4.26 -16.82
CA GLN A 44 13.64 5.01 -17.88
C GLN A 44 13.81 4.18 -19.15
N LYS A 45 14.28 2.95 -19.03
CA LYS A 45 14.45 2.05 -20.19
C LYS A 45 13.14 1.75 -20.90
N ALA A 46 12.06 1.50 -20.13
CA ALA A 46 10.74 1.27 -20.71
C ALA A 46 10.22 2.51 -21.47
N LEU A 47 10.47 3.70 -20.96
CA LEU A 47 10.13 4.96 -21.63
C LEU A 47 10.94 5.18 -22.92
N GLU A 48 12.26 5.01 -22.85
CA GLU A 48 13.15 5.12 -24.04
C GLU A 48 12.73 4.17 -25.17
N GLU A 49 12.27 2.97 -24.83
CA GLU A 49 11.85 1.95 -25.80
C GLU A 49 10.42 2.12 -26.30
N SER A 50 9.53 2.78 -25.55
CA SER A 50 8.11 2.85 -25.87
C SER A 50 7.76 3.85 -26.96
N GLY A 51 8.38 5.04 -26.95
CA GLY A 51 7.96 6.17 -27.78
C GLY A 51 6.51 6.62 -27.55
N CYS A 52 5.87 6.21 -26.41
CA CYS A 52 4.51 6.57 -26.11
C CYS A 52 4.39 8.02 -25.61
N LYS A 53 3.20 8.63 -25.78
CA LYS A 53 2.87 9.89 -25.13
C LYS A 53 2.75 9.68 -23.63
N ILE A 54 3.41 10.52 -22.82
CA ILE A 54 3.48 10.43 -21.39
C ILE A 54 2.81 11.62 -20.72
N ILE A 55 1.77 11.36 -19.93
CA ILE A 55 1.04 12.38 -19.16
C ILE A 55 1.17 12.05 -17.67
N HIS A 56 1.65 13.01 -16.90
CA HIS A 56 1.63 12.96 -15.45
C HIS A 56 0.54 13.86 -14.87
N ILE A 57 -0.25 13.31 -13.97
CA ILE A 57 -1.26 14.02 -13.18
C ILE A 57 -0.79 14.03 -11.75
N ASP A 58 -0.26 15.15 -11.30
CA ASP A 58 0.40 15.26 -10.00
C ASP A 58 0.34 16.72 -9.51
N PRO A 59 0.11 16.97 -8.22
CA PRO A 59 0.19 18.31 -7.66
C PRO A 59 1.53 19.00 -7.86
N ARG A 60 2.60 18.22 -7.98
CA ARG A 60 3.99 18.65 -8.06
C ARG A 60 4.65 18.17 -9.37
N TYR A 61 5.43 19.01 -10.00
CA TYR A 61 6.36 18.57 -11.03
C TYR A 61 7.51 17.80 -10.37
N ASN A 62 7.56 16.49 -10.57
CA ASN A 62 8.46 15.58 -9.86
C ASN A 62 9.60 15.06 -10.76
N ASP A 63 10.60 14.41 -10.16
CA ASP A 63 11.81 13.95 -10.86
C ASP A 63 11.56 12.96 -11.99
N SER A 64 10.49 12.18 -11.92
CA SER A 64 10.10 11.26 -12.99
C SER A 64 9.61 11.93 -14.25
N MET A 65 9.28 13.21 -14.18
CA MET A 65 8.83 14.02 -15.32
C MET A 65 9.99 14.65 -16.09
N ILE A 66 11.16 14.80 -15.47
CA ILE A 66 12.30 15.50 -16.03
C ILE A 66 12.82 14.74 -17.25
N GLY A 67 12.69 15.36 -18.44
CA GLY A 67 13.15 14.80 -19.70
C GLY A 67 12.30 13.68 -20.30
N HIS A 68 11.20 13.29 -19.65
CA HIS A 68 10.38 12.15 -20.05
C HIS A 68 8.86 12.41 -19.99
N CYS A 69 8.43 13.64 -19.83
CA CYS A 69 7.01 13.97 -19.72
C CYS A 69 6.58 14.87 -20.88
N ASP A 70 5.63 14.42 -21.68
CA ASP A 70 5.04 15.23 -22.75
C ASP A 70 4.06 16.26 -22.20
N GLU A 71 3.40 15.90 -21.10
CA GLU A 71 2.42 16.80 -20.46
C GLU A 71 2.34 16.56 -18.94
N TRP A 72 2.48 17.63 -18.18
CA TRP A 72 2.12 17.66 -16.78
C TRP A 72 0.79 18.38 -16.57
N ILE A 73 -0.13 17.70 -15.91
CA ILE A 73 -1.44 18.23 -15.52
C ILE A 73 -1.44 18.42 -13.99
N PRO A 74 -1.27 19.65 -13.50
CA PRO A 74 -1.37 19.93 -12.08
C PRO A 74 -2.80 19.70 -11.59
N ILE A 75 -2.93 18.98 -10.48
CA ILE A 75 -4.22 18.66 -9.86
C ILE A 75 -4.22 19.10 -8.39
N ALA A 76 -5.36 19.56 -7.89
CA ALA A 76 -5.52 19.81 -6.46
C ALA A 76 -5.38 18.47 -5.69
N PRO A 77 -4.56 18.41 -4.61
CA PRO A 77 -4.34 17.17 -3.88
C PRO A 77 -5.63 16.51 -3.38
N GLY A 78 -5.71 15.18 -3.53
CA GLY A 78 -6.85 14.40 -3.04
C GLY A 78 -8.13 14.49 -3.87
N THR A 79 -8.07 15.00 -5.10
CA THR A 79 -9.25 15.20 -5.96
C THR A 79 -9.28 14.32 -7.21
N ASP A 80 -8.44 13.29 -7.26
CA ASP A 80 -8.36 12.37 -8.40
C ASP A 80 -9.69 11.68 -8.69
N ALA A 81 -10.46 11.31 -7.65
CA ALA A 81 -11.77 10.69 -7.83
C ALA A 81 -12.76 11.60 -8.57
N ALA A 82 -12.71 12.92 -8.33
CA ALA A 82 -13.55 13.88 -9.05
C ALA A 82 -13.14 13.99 -10.52
N LEU A 83 -11.84 13.98 -10.81
CA LEU A 83 -11.34 13.93 -12.17
C LEU A 83 -11.85 12.68 -12.90
N ILE A 84 -11.66 11.50 -12.30
CA ILE A 84 -12.06 10.23 -12.90
C ILE A 84 -13.57 10.18 -13.16
N ALA A 85 -14.39 10.68 -12.23
CA ALA A 85 -15.84 10.76 -12.43
C ALA A 85 -16.20 11.61 -13.65
N ALA A 86 -15.54 12.75 -13.85
CA ALA A 86 -15.79 13.60 -15.02
C ALA A 86 -15.24 13.00 -16.33
N LEU A 87 -14.09 12.32 -16.29
CA LEU A 87 -13.61 11.55 -17.45
C LEU A 87 -14.64 10.48 -17.84
N THR A 88 -15.17 9.76 -16.85
CA THR A 88 -16.21 8.76 -17.07
C THR A 88 -17.50 9.37 -17.61
N TYR A 89 -17.91 10.55 -17.10
CA TYR A 89 -19.08 11.27 -17.63
C TYR A 89 -18.95 11.55 -19.14
N VAL A 90 -17.79 12.06 -19.57
CA VAL A 90 -17.53 12.31 -21.00
C VAL A 90 -17.58 11.01 -21.79
N MET A 91 -16.94 9.95 -21.29
CA MET A 91 -16.94 8.66 -21.96
C MET A 91 -18.34 8.04 -22.07
N ILE A 92 -19.22 8.24 -21.09
CA ILE A 92 -20.64 7.83 -21.17
C ILE A 92 -21.38 8.63 -22.24
N LYS A 93 -21.25 9.96 -22.21
CA LYS A 93 -21.97 10.85 -23.12
C LYS A 93 -21.54 10.72 -24.59
N GLU A 94 -20.30 10.32 -24.82
CA GLU A 94 -19.70 10.16 -26.15
C GLU A 94 -19.60 8.70 -26.60
N ASP A 95 -20.17 7.75 -25.83
CA ASP A 95 -20.15 6.31 -26.11
C ASP A 95 -18.73 5.74 -26.33
N LEU A 96 -17.79 6.13 -25.45
CA LEU A 96 -16.38 5.77 -25.52
C LEU A 96 -15.98 4.64 -24.53
N LEU A 97 -16.95 4.08 -23.79
CA LEU A 97 -16.72 3.01 -22.83
C LEU A 97 -16.51 1.66 -23.53
N ASP A 98 -15.71 0.80 -22.93
CA ASP A 98 -15.69 -0.61 -23.33
C ASP A 98 -16.83 -1.39 -22.63
N ARG A 99 -18.02 -1.25 -23.13
CA ARG A 99 -19.22 -1.91 -22.57
C ARG A 99 -19.08 -3.43 -22.52
N THR A 100 -18.47 -4.02 -23.53
CA THR A 100 -18.25 -5.48 -23.57
C THR A 100 -17.37 -5.96 -22.43
N PHE A 101 -16.30 -5.24 -22.14
CA PHE A 101 -15.45 -5.53 -21.00
C PHE A 101 -16.18 -5.33 -19.67
N LEU A 102 -16.88 -4.21 -19.53
CA LEU A 102 -17.61 -3.86 -18.31
C LEU A 102 -18.67 -4.91 -17.96
N ASP A 103 -19.53 -5.29 -18.91
CA ASP A 103 -20.61 -6.26 -18.69
C ASP A 103 -20.07 -7.65 -18.34
N LYS A 104 -18.92 -8.02 -18.89
CA LYS A 104 -18.36 -9.36 -18.69
C LYS A 104 -17.49 -9.49 -17.43
N TYR A 105 -16.76 -8.44 -17.06
CA TYR A 105 -15.70 -8.54 -16.08
C TYR A 105 -15.86 -7.63 -14.87
N THR A 106 -16.92 -6.81 -14.79
CA THR A 106 -17.12 -5.90 -13.66
C THR A 106 -18.46 -6.08 -12.97
N ILE A 107 -18.51 -5.72 -11.69
CA ILE A 107 -19.73 -5.66 -10.88
C ILE A 107 -19.89 -4.22 -10.41
N GLY A 108 -21.12 -3.67 -10.51
CA GLY A 108 -21.46 -2.37 -9.94
C GLY A 108 -21.12 -1.17 -10.82
N PHE A 109 -20.66 -1.36 -12.07
CA PHE A 109 -20.54 -0.25 -13.02
C PHE A 109 -21.92 0.23 -13.48
N SER A 110 -22.77 -0.64 -13.98
CA SER A 110 -24.14 -0.37 -14.37
C SER A 110 -25.15 -1.02 -13.42
N GLU A 111 -26.39 -0.58 -13.44
CA GLU A 111 -27.48 -1.16 -12.62
C GLU A 111 -27.65 -2.68 -12.89
N ASN A 112 -27.43 -3.10 -14.14
CA ASN A 112 -27.56 -4.51 -14.54
C ASN A 112 -26.50 -5.43 -13.93
N THR A 113 -25.40 -4.88 -13.44
CA THR A 113 -24.30 -5.64 -12.84
C THR A 113 -24.26 -5.52 -11.32
N LEU A 114 -25.26 -4.88 -10.71
CA LEU A 114 -25.40 -4.80 -9.26
C LEU A 114 -25.95 -6.11 -8.68
N PRO A 115 -25.60 -6.44 -7.40
CA PRO A 115 -26.29 -7.47 -6.64
C PRO A 115 -27.81 -7.21 -6.57
N GLN A 116 -28.63 -8.28 -6.46
CA GLN A 116 -30.09 -8.17 -6.46
C GLN A 116 -30.67 -7.35 -5.30
N ASP A 117 -29.96 -7.28 -4.19
CA ASP A 117 -30.32 -6.52 -2.98
C ASP A 117 -29.76 -5.09 -2.95
N ALA A 118 -29.04 -4.68 -3.99
CA ALA A 118 -28.51 -3.33 -4.07
C ALA A 118 -29.60 -2.28 -4.21
N ALA A 119 -29.40 -1.13 -3.60
CA ALA A 119 -30.33 0.00 -3.73
C ALA A 119 -30.36 0.49 -5.18
N LYS A 120 -31.55 0.97 -5.62
CA LYS A 120 -31.71 1.56 -6.94
C LYS A 120 -30.79 2.78 -7.11
N ASN A 121 -30.22 2.94 -8.29
CA ASN A 121 -29.28 4.02 -8.64
C ASN A 121 -27.98 4.00 -7.84
N SER A 122 -27.56 2.84 -7.33
CA SER A 122 -26.30 2.70 -6.57
C SER A 122 -25.11 2.29 -7.43
N SER A 123 -25.27 2.14 -8.74
CA SER A 123 -24.15 1.87 -9.64
C SER A 123 -23.25 3.09 -9.82
N TYR A 124 -22.00 2.83 -10.25
CA TYR A 124 -21.05 3.91 -10.54
C TYR A 124 -21.53 4.82 -11.69
N GLU A 125 -22.15 4.24 -12.72
CA GLU A 125 -22.76 4.98 -13.82
C GLU A 125 -23.87 5.90 -13.32
N SER A 126 -24.75 5.41 -12.44
CA SER A 126 -25.82 6.22 -11.83
C SER A 126 -25.25 7.37 -10.99
N TYR A 127 -24.19 7.14 -10.24
CA TYR A 127 -23.47 8.20 -9.50
C TYR A 127 -22.90 9.26 -10.44
N VAL A 128 -22.23 8.85 -11.52
CA VAL A 128 -21.61 9.77 -12.49
C VAL A 128 -22.66 10.62 -13.19
N LEU A 129 -23.80 10.03 -13.52
CA LEU A 129 -24.93 10.72 -14.17
C LEU A 129 -25.80 11.52 -13.18
N GLY A 130 -25.48 11.54 -11.90
CA GLY A 130 -26.23 12.29 -10.87
C GLY A 130 -27.58 11.67 -10.50
N LEU A 131 -27.84 10.42 -10.85
CA LEU A 131 -29.10 9.74 -10.52
C LEU A 131 -29.17 9.35 -9.03
N ASN A 132 -28.04 9.29 -8.37
CA ASN A 132 -27.91 8.94 -6.96
C ASN A 132 -28.08 10.18 -6.05
N ASP A 133 -27.40 11.28 -6.39
CA ASP A 133 -27.25 12.46 -5.52
C ASP A 133 -27.76 13.78 -6.15
N GLY A 134 -28.36 13.70 -7.35
CA GLY A 134 -28.87 14.87 -8.07
C GLY A 134 -27.79 15.75 -8.72
N VAL A 135 -26.51 15.31 -8.72
CA VAL A 135 -25.37 16.09 -9.22
C VAL A 135 -24.64 15.35 -10.32
N GLU A 136 -24.79 15.78 -11.58
CA GLU A 136 -23.99 15.23 -12.69
C GLU A 136 -22.50 15.58 -12.52
N LYS A 137 -21.62 14.61 -12.70
CA LYS A 137 -20.16 14.77 -12.55
C LYS A 137 -19.53 15.30 -13.85
N THR A 138 -20.01 16.46 -14.30
CA THR A 138 -19.57 17.09 -15.55
C THR A 138 -18.11 17.58 -15.48
N PRO A 139 -17.46 17.83 -16.64
CA PRO A 139 -16.14 18.47 -16.66
C PRO A 139 -16.10 19.82 -15.94
N ASP A 140 -17.17 20.62 -16.01
CA ASP A 140 -17.24 21.92 -15.30
C ASP A 140 -17.36 21.74 -13.78
N TRP A 141 -18.11 20.71 -13.33
CA TRP A 141 -18.16 20.35 -11.91
C TRP A 141 -16.76 19.95 -11.41
N ALA A 142 -16.08 19.04 -12.11
CA ALA A 142 -14.76 18.57 -11.72
C ALA A 142 -13.68 19.67 -11.81
N SER A 143 -13.78 20.57 -12.80
CA SER A 143 -12.83 21.67 -12.95
C SER A 143 -12.78 22.59 -11.72
N LYS A 144 -13.93 22.83 -11.09
CA LYS A 144 -14.00 23.62 -9.85
C LYS A 144 -13.28 22.95 -8.68
N ILE A 145 -13.28 21.61 -8.64
CA ILE A 145 -12.68 20.80 -7.58
C ILE A 145 -11.20 20.57 -7.85
N THR A 146 -10.86 20.05 -9.02
CA THR A 146 -9.52 19.60 -9.39
C THR A 146 -8.57 20.71 -9.81
N LYS A 147 -9.12 21.87 -10.18
CA LYS A 147 -8.45 23.01 -10.83
C LYS A 147 -7.94 22.72 -12.24
N ILE A 148 -8.28 21.59 -12.82
CA ILE A 148 -7.98 21.28 -14.22
C ILE A 148 -9.06 21.91 -15.12
N PRO A 149 -8.69 22.63 -16.20
CA PRO A 149 -9.68 23.23 -17.08
C PRO A 149 -10.63 22.19 -17.70
N ALA A 150 -11.94 22.46 -17.72
CA ALA A 150 -12.96 21.54 -18.22
C ALA A 150 -12.66 21.03 -19.64
N ARG A 151 -12.20 21.92 -20.53
CA ARG A 151 -11.79 21.52 -21.90
C ARG A 151 -10.69 20.46 -21.90
N ARG A 152 -9.74 20.53 -20.93
CA ARG A 152 -8.65 19.55 -20.85
C ARG A 152 -9.17 18.22 -20.32
N ILE A 153 -10.11 18.22 -19.39
CA ILE A 153 -10.78 17.01 -18.90
C ILE A 153 -11.47 16.28 -20.07
N VAL A 154 -12.18 16.99 -20.93
CA VAL A 154 -12.82 16.40 -22.12
C VAL A 154 -11.80 15.80 -23.09
N GLN A 155 -10.71 16.52 -23.38
CA GLN A 155 -9.64 16.04 -24.25
C GLN A 155 -8.96 14.81 -23.66
N LEU A 156 -8.65 14.81 -22.37
CA LEU A 156 -8.01 13.69 -21.66
C LEU A 156 -8.91 12.44 -21.68
N ALA A 157 -10.22 12.60 -21.49
CA ALA A 157 -11.16 11.49 -21.57
C ALA A 157 -11.11 10.80 -22.95
N ARG A 158 -11.14 11.61 -24.01
CA ARG A 158 -11.05 11.10 -25.39
C ARG A 158 -9.70 10.42 -25.65
N GLU A 159 -8.59 11.03 -25.22
CA GLU A 159 -7.25 10.45 -25.38
C GLU A 159 -7.16 9.07 -24.72
N ILE A 160 -7.57 8.95 -23.45
CA ILE A 160 -7.51 7.69 -22.70
C ILE A 160 -8.41 6.62 -23.31
N ALA A 161 -9.56 6.99 -23.81
CA ALA A 161 -10.51 6.04 -24.41
C ALA A 161 -10.08 5.54 -25.78
N THR A 162 -9.40 6.37 -26.59
CA THR A 162 -9.14 6.06 -28.01
C THR A 162 -7.69 5.65 -28.30
N ILE A 163 -6.72 6.12 -27.53
CA ILE A 163 -5.30 5.76 -27.72
C ILE A 163 -5.00 4.47 -26.95
N LYS A 164 -4.91 3.35 -27.64
CA LYS A 164 -4.67 2.03 -27.03
C LYS A 164 -3.43 1.35 -27.62
N PRO A 165 -2.66 0.58 -26.84
CA PRO A 165 -2.78 0.35 -25.41
C PRO A 165 -2.51 1.62 -24.57
N CYS A 166 -3.30 1.83 -23.51
CA CYS A 166 -3.08 2.91 -22.56
C CYS A 166 -2.63 2.34 -21.22
N PHE A 167 -1.43 2.73 -20.79
CA PHE A 167 -0.86 2.35 -19.52
C PHE A 167 -1.33 3.32 -18.44
N ILE A 168 -2.07 2.84 -17.45
CA ILE A 168 -2.62 3.67 -16.36
C ILE A 168 -2.02 3.19 -15.05
N GLU A 169 -1.34 4.08 -14.34
CA GLU A 169 -0.71 3.78 -13.07
C GLU A 169 -0.97 4.85 -12.02
N GLN A 170 -1.10 4.42 -10.77
CA GLN A 170 -1.10 5.31 -9.62
C GLN A 170 0.12 5.07 -8.73
N GLY A 171 0.69 6.14 -8.20
CA GLY A 171 1.70 6.08 -7.16
C GLY A 171 1.09 5.96 -5.76
N TRP A 172 1.94 6.12 -4.75
CA TRP A 172 1.51 6.09 -3.34
C TRP A 172 0.86 7.40 -2.88
N GLY A 173 1.11 8.51 -3.58
CA GLY A 173 0.64 9.83 -3.19
C GLY A 173 -0.88 9.93 -3.15
N VAL A 174 -1.56 9.39 -4.16
CA VAL A 174 -3.02 9.52 -4.35
C VAL A 174 -3.86 8.99 -3.19
N GLN A 175 -3.38 7.99 -2.48
CA GLN A 175 -4.11 7.40 -1.35
C GLN A 175 -3.69 7.96 0.02
N ARG A 176 -2.70 8.88 0.07
CA ARG A 176 -2.18 9.49 1.31
C ARG A 176 -2.93 10.76 1.73
N HIS A 177 -4.24 10.76 1.55
CA HIS A 177 -5.16 11.84 1.87
C HIS A 177 -6.36 11.30 2.65
N SER A 178 -7.14 12.19 3.26
CA SER A 178 -8.45 11.82 3.79
C SER A 178 -9.29 11.20 2.68
N ASN A 179 -9.88 10.04 2.92
CA ASN A 179 -10.61 9.24 1.93
C ASN A 179 -9.79 8.89 0.67
N GLY A 180 -8.48 8.82 0.77
CA GLY A 180 -7.58 8.55 -0.37
C GLY A 180 -7.80 7.19 -1.02
N GLU A 181 -8.41 6.23 -0.31
CA GLU A 181 -8.86 4.97 -0.88
C GLU A 181 -9.86 5.16 -2.01
N GLN A 182 -10.67 6.23 -2.01
CA GLN A 182 -11.60 6.54 -3.10
C GLN A 182 -10.85 7.00 -4.35
N ASN A 183 -9.78 7.79 -4.20
CA ASN A 183 -8.91 8.15 -5.33
C ASN A 183 -8.28 6.91 -5.95
N ALA A 184 -7.74 6.02 -5.12
CA ALA A 184 -7.12 4.78 -5.59
C ALA A 184 -8.11 3.87 -6.33
N ARG A 185 -9.36 3.75 -5.84
CA ARG A 185 -10.43 2.98 -6.51
C ARG A 185 -10.81 3.62 -7.84
N ALA A 186 -10.99 4.94 -7.87
CA ALA A 186 -11.36 5.65 -9.08
C ALA A 186 -10.34 5.45 -10.20
N ILE A 187 -9.05 5.54 -9.92
CA ILE A 187 -8.00 5.32 -10.92
C ILE A 187 -8.02 3.88 -11.43
N ALA A 188 -8.24 2.89 -10.56
CA ALA A 188 -8.43 1.51 -10.98
C ALA A 188 -9.70 1.33 -11.85
N THR A 189 -10.79 2.03 -11.52
CA THR A 189 -12.01 2.05 -12.33
C THR A 189 -11.75 2.60 -13.73
N LEU A 190 -10.90 3.62 -13.89
CA LEU A 190 -10.55 4.16 -15.21
C LEU A 190 -9.93 3.10 -16.14
N ALA A 191 -9.08 2.23 -15.62
CA ALA A 191 -8.53 1.12 -16.41
C ALA A 191 -9.63 0.13 -16.84
N CYS A 192 -10.62 -0.14 -15.97
CA CYS A 192 -11.74 -1.02 -16.27
C CYS A 192 -12.66 -0.44 -17.36
N ILE A 193 -13.07 0.81 -17.22
CA ILE A 193 -14.06 1.43 -18.12
C ILE A 193 -13.55 1.60 -19.56
N THR A 194 -12.24 1.61 -19.72
CA THR A 194 -11.59 1.71 -21.03
C THR A 194 -11.11 0.37 -21.58
N GLY A 195 -11.29 -0.74 -20.83
CA GLY A 195 -10.81 -2.07 -21.23
C GLY A 195 -9.29 -2.18 -21.31
N ASN A 196 -8.54 -1.29 -20.64
CA ASN A 196 -7.07 -1.30 -20.63
C ASN A 196 -6.52 -2.24 -19.55
N ILE A 197 -6.97 -3.49 -19.55
CA ILE A 197 -6.56 -4.53 -18.61
C ILE A 197 -6.30 -5.84 -19.35
N GLY A 198 -5.20 -6.52 -19.03
CA GLY A 198 -4.88 -7.83 -19.57
C GLY A 198 -4.33 -7.81 -21.01
N ILE A 199 -3.94 -6.65 -21.50
CA ILE A 199 -3.33 -6.43 -22.81
C ILE A 199 -1.88 -5.95 -22.60
N GLU A 200 -0.94 -6.38 -23.43
CA GLU A 200 0.44 -5.89 -23.38
C GLU A 200 0.45 -4.37 -23.60
N GLY A 201 1.23 -3.65 -22.81
CA GLY A 201 1.26 -2.17 -22.81
C GLY A 201 0.20 -1.51 -21.92
N THR A 202 -0.56 -2.30 -21.12
CA THR A 202 -1.56 -1.76 -20.19
C THR A 202 -1.22 -2.10 -18.74
N ASN A 203 -1.88 -1.40 -17.81
CA ASN A 203 -1.84 -1.72 -16.39
C ASN A 203 -3.22 -1.47 -15.77
N THR A 204 -3.46 -2.09 -14.64
CA THR A 204 -4.75 -2.13 -13.93
C THR A 204 -5.14 -0.82 -13.22
N GLY A 205 -4.44 0.28 -13.43
CA GLY A 205 -4.57 1.49 -12.61
C GLY A 205 -3.98 1.34 -11.21
N CYS A 206 -3.42 0.18 -10.89
CA CYS A 206 -2.65 -0.03 -9.68
C CYS A 206 -1.20 0.45 -9.87
N ARG A 207 -0.47 0.52 -8.77
CA ARG A 207 0.98 0.71 -8.85
C ARG A 207 1.61 -0.48 -9.57
N THR A 208 2.54 -0.21 -10.48
CA THR A 208 3.33 -1.27 -11.13
C THR A 208 4.11 -2.09 -10.12
N GLY A 209 4.35 -3.32 -10.45
CA GLY A 209 5.15 -4.22 -9.65
C GLY A 209 4.87 -5.67 -10.00
N SER A 210 5.85 -6.37 -10.48
CA SER A 210 5.81 -7.81 -10.59
C SER A 210 6.18 -8.42 -9.24
N SER A 211 5.28 -9.15 -8.64
CA SER A 211 5.50 -9.86 -7.38
C SER A 211 6.19 -11.21 -7.55
N LYS A 212 7.03 -11.39 -8.56
CA LYS A 212 7.88 -12.58 -8.63
C LYS A 212 8.99 -12.46 -7.58
N THR A 213 8.60 -12.61 -6.32
CA THR A 213 9.55 -12.75 -5.22
C THR A 213 9.86 -14.22 -5.00
N TYR A 214 11.08 -14.51 -4.57
CA TYR A 214 11.30 -15.76 -3.87
C TYR A 214 10.55 -15.67 -2.54
N ASP A 215 9.58 -16.54 -2.37
CA ASP A 215 8.85 -16.61 -1.12
C ASP A 215 9.70 -17.39 -0.12
N ILE A 216 10.48 -16.67 0.69
CA ILE A 216 11.13 -17.29 1.84
C ILE A 216 10.04 -17.56 2.86
N MET A 217 10.00 -18.77 3.33
CA MET A 217 9.12 -19.19 4.40
C MET A 217 9.33 -18.29 5.62
N GLY A 218 8.27 -17.75 6.16
CA GLY A 218 8.32 -17.06 7.46
C GLY A 218 8.54 -18.06 8.59
N MET A 219 8.81 -17.55 9.79
CA MET A 219 8.91 -18.38 10.98
C MET A 219 7.68 -19.31 11.10
N PRO A 220 7.87 -20.60 11.37
CA PRO A 220 6.79 -21.60 11.32
C PRO A 220 5.80 -21.52 12.49
N PHE A 221 5.96 -20.55 13.36
CA PHE A 221 5.12 -20.36 14.52
C PHE A 221 3.74 -19.81 14.14
N LYS A 222 2.72 -20.37 14.78
CA LYS A 222 1.37 -19.81 14.72
C LYS A 222 1.22 -18.83 15.89
N ASN A 223 0.87 -17.60 15.58
CA ASN A 223 0.50 -16.64 16.62
C ASN A 223 -0.77 -17.19 17.35
N PRO A 224 -0.70 -17.51 18.65
CA PRO A 224 -1.87 -17.96 19.40
C PRO A 224 -2.87 -16.83 19.66
N ILE A 225 -2.41 -15.59 19.60
CA ILE A 225 -3.24 -14.40 19.81
C ILE A 225 -3.98 -14.10 18.50
N LYS A 226 -5.30 -14.10 18.57
CA LYS A 226 -6.19 -13.79 17.45
C LYS A 226 -6.68 -12.36 17.49
N ASP A 227 -6.73 -11.78 18.67
CA ASP A 227 -7.23 -10.43 18.90
C ASP A 227 -6.28 -9.40 18.30
N SER A 228 -6.82 -8.48 17.54
CA SER A 228 -6.06 -7.36 17.00
C SER A 228 -6.87 -6.07 17.03
N ILE A 229 -6.14 -4.98 17.18
CA ILE A 229 -6.67 -3.61 17.28
C ILE A 229 -6.20 -2.86 16.04
N PRO A 230 -7.06 -2.05 15.40
CA PRO A 230 -6.61 -1.15 14.34
C PRO A 230 -5.46 -0.27 14.82
N CYS A 231 -4.40 -0.13 14.02
CA CYS A 231 -3.16 0.52 14.44
C CYS A 231 -3.35 1.98 14.90
N PHE A 232 -4.38 2.67 14.40
CA PHE A 232 -4.68 4.05 14.82
C PHE A 232 -5.54 4.14 16.08
N LEU A 233 -5.95 3.01 16.67
CA LEU A 233 -6.78 2.96 17.89
C LEU A 233 -6.04 2.30 19.07
N PHE A 234 -4.71 2.19 19.01
CA PHE A 234 -3.97 1.58 20.11
C PHE A 234 -4.06 2.44 21.41
N THR A 235 -4.08 3.77 21.25
CA THR A 235 -4.25 4.68 22.38
C THR A 235 -5.63 4.58 23.00
N ASP A 236 -6.68 4.48 22.17
CA ASP A 236 -8.04 4.18 22.63
C ASP A 236 -8.08 2.91 23.46
N ALA A 237 -7.38 1.86 22.99
CA ALA A 237 -7.35 0.58 23.68
C ALA A 237 -6.60 0.62 25.02
N ILE A 238 -5.78 1.65 25.27
CA ILE A 238 -5.14 1.88 26.57
C ILE A 238 -6.18 2.33 27.60
N TYR A 239 -7.04 3.31 27.30
CA TYR A 239 -7.96 3.87 28.29
C TYR A 239 -9.39 3.29 28.24
N ARG A 240 -9.89 2.88 27.08
CA ARG A 240 -11.25 2.34 26.90
C ARG A 240 -11.31 0.96 26.21
N GLY A 241 -10.22 0.21 26.24
CA GLY A 241 -10.12 -1.07 25.52
C GLY A 241 -11.29 -2.02 25.78
N LYS A 242 -11.75 -2.13 27.03
CA LYS A 242 -12.92 -2.96 27.39
C LYS A 242 -14.22 -2.57 26.72
N GLU A 243 -14.32 -1.36 26.19
CA GLU A 243 -15.49 -0.83 25.51
C GLU A 243 -15.43 -1.06 23.99
N MET A 244 -14.22 -1.38 23.46
CA MET A 244 -13.99 -1.51 22.04
C MET A 244 -14.52 -2.83 21.48
N THR A 245 -15.27 -2.72 20.38
CA THR A 245 -15.91 -3.88 19.72
C THR A 245 -15.48 -4.01 18.26
N ASP A 246 -15.80 -5.16 17.67
CA ASP A 246 -15.60 -5.43 16.25
C ASP A 246 -16.46 -4.51 15.36
N ILE A 247 -17.65 -4.15 15.80
CA ILE A 247 -18.60 -3.29 15.06
C ILE A 247 -18.21 -1.82 15.15
N SER A 248 -17.99 -1.29 16.37
CA SER A 248 -17.75 0.14 16.57
C SER A 248 -16.30 0.55 16.26
N ASP A 249 -15.34 -0.32 16.55
CA ASP A 249 -13.91 0.02 16.52
C ASP A 249 -13.09 -0.82 15.55
N GLY A 250 -13.70 -1.84 14.95
CA GLY A 250 -13.01 -2.71 14.00
C GLY A 250 -11.99 -3.66 14.64
N VAL A 251 -12.18 -4.00 15.91
CA VAL A 251 -11.43 -5.07 16.60
C VAL A 251 -11.63 -6.38 15.84
N ARG A 252 -10.61 -7.23 15.77
CA ARG A 252 -10.66 -8.52 15.08
C ARG A 252 -10.25 -9.63 16.04
N GLY A 253 -10.74 -10.84 15.79
CA GLY A 253 -10.45 -12.04 16.59
C GLY A 253 -11.36 -12.23 17.79
N THR A 254 -12.03 -11.18 18.24
CA THR A 254 -13.02 -11.16 19.30
C THR A 254 -14.12 -10.15 18.98
N THR A 255 -15.30 -10.30 19.56
CA THR A 255 -16.39 -9.31 19.42
C THR A 255 -16.16 -8.07 20.31
N GLN A 256 -15.41 -8.23 21.39
CA GLN A 256 -15.08 -7.15 22.31
C GLN A 256 -13.76 -7.48 23.01
N LEU A 257 -12.90 -6.48 23.24
CA LEU A 257 -11.68 -6.67 24.00
C LEU A 257 -11.98 -6.94 25.47
N LYS A 258 -11.24 -7.86 26.06
CA LYS A 258 -11.45 -8.29 27.46
C LYS A 258 -10.85 -7.31 28.48
N GLN A 259 -9.88 -6.52 28.07
CA GLN A 259 -9.13 -5.60 28.94
C GLN A 259 -8.53 -4.44 28.15
N ASN A 260 -8.16 -3.42 28.88
CA ASN A 260 -7.35 -2.31 28.36
C ASN A 260 -5.91 -2.78 28.13
N ILE A 261 -5.20 -2.13 27.21
CA ILE A 261 -3.76 -2.35 27.05
C ILE A 261 -3.03 -1.86 28.30
N LYS A 262 -2.20 -2.73 28.88
CA LYS A 262 -1.40 -2.48 30.07
C LYS A 262 0.10 -2.60 29.80
N PHE A 263 0.46 -3.27 28.72
CA PHE A 263 1.84 -3.50 28.32
C PHE A 263 1.99 -3.23 26.83
N ILE A 264 3.00 -2.48 26.43
CA ILE A 264 3.36 -2.21 25.04
C ILE A 264 4.80 -2.67 24.80
N PHE A 265 5.00 -3.46 23.76
CA PHE A 265 6.31 -3.81 23.23
C PHE A 265 6.41 -3.21 21.83
N ASN A 266 7.02 -2.03 21.73
CA ASN A 266 7.21 -1.32 20.46
C ASN A 266 8.55 -1.73 19.84
N THR A 267 8.55 -2.01 18.53
CA THR A 267 9.76 -2.43 17.83
C THR A 267 9.92 -1.71 16.50
N ALA A 268 11.17 -1.39 16.18
CA ALA A 268 11.62 -0.93 14.87
C ALA A 268 10.87 0.29 14.32
N GLY A 269 10.48 1.23 15.18
CA GLY A 269 9.81 2.42 14.68
C GLY A 269 9.41 3.45 15.73
N ASN A 270 9.09 4.65 15.25
CA ASN A 270 8.54 5.75 16.04
C ASN A 270 7.00 5.70 16.10
N CYS A 271 6.42 4.50 16.23
CA CYS A 271 4.99 4.28 16.05
C CYS A 271 4.12 4.93 17.14
N LEU A 272 4.62 4.99 18.38
CA LEU A 272 3.83 5.51 19.50
C LEU A 272 3.46 6.98 19.34
N THR A 273 4.34 7.78 18.74
CA THR A 273 4.14 9.22 18.60
C THR A 273 3.93 9.70 17.17
N ASN A 274 4.08 8.83 16.17
CA ASN A 274 4.04 9.23 14.74
C ASN A 274 2.86 8.64 13.96
N GLN A 275 2.03 7.79 14.55
CA GLN A 275 0.92 7.14 13.85
C GLN A 275 -0.40 7.91 13.93
N HIS A 276 -0.51 8.88 14.82
CA HIS A 276 -1.74 9.65 15.07
C HIS A 276 -1.62 11.11 14.64
N SER A 277 -2.73 11.66 14.18
CA SER A 277 -2.88 13.10 13.95
C SER A 277 -3.18 13.89 15.23
N THR A 278 -3.77 13.25 16.24
CA THR A 278 -4.13 13.85 17.54
C THR A 278 -2.99 13.74 18.54
N ILE A 279 -1.83 14.28 18.18
CA ILE A 279 -0.58 14.04 18.93
C ILE A 279 -0.65 14.50 20.40
N LYS A 280 -1.41 15.56 20.72
CA LYS A 280 -1.57 16.01 22.10
C LYS A 280 -2.24 14.94 22.96
N GLU A 281 -3.33 14.35 22.46
CA GLU A 281 -4.06 13.29 23.16
C GLU A 281 -3.17 12.05 23.35
N VAL A 282 -2.40 11.67 22.32
CA VAL A 282 -1.43 10.59 22.40
C VAL A 282 -0.41 10.84 23.51
N HIS A 283 0.13 12.05 23.60
CA HIS A 283 1.06 12.44 24.66
C HIS A 283 0.41 12.35 26.05
N ASP A 284 -0.80 12.87 26.20
CA ASP A 284 -1.53 12.84 27.47
C ASP A 284 -1.78 11.39 27.94
N ILE A 285 -2.16 10.48 27.02
CA ILE A 285 -2.40 9.05 27.32
C ILE A 285 -1.11 8.31 27.65
N LEU A 286 -0.05 8.48 26.86
CA LEU A 286 1.21 7.78 27.08
C LEU A 286 2.00 8.29 28.30
N SER A 287 1.73 9.51 28.75
CA SER A 287 2.35 10.08 29.96
C SER A 287 1.64 9.72 31.25
N ASP A 288 0.46 9.10 31.16
CA ASP A 288 -0.29 8.69 32.35
C ASP A 288 0.06 7.25 32.74
N GLU A 289 0.94 7.11 33.73
CA GLU A 289 1.40 5.82 34.24
C GLU A 289 0.28 4.94 34.85
N ASN A 290 -0.89 5.54 35.16
CA ASN A 290 -2.04 4.75 35.62
C ASN A 290 -2.78 4.03 34.50
N LEU A 291 -2.57 4.45 33.24
CA LEU A 291 -3.20 3.88 32.07
C LEU A 291 -2.42 2.69 31.51
N CYS A 292 -1.17 2.87 31.13
CA CYS A 292 -0.29 1.82 30.62
C CYS A 292 0.84 1.55 31.63
N GLU A 293 0.91 0.33 32.13
CA GLU A 293 1.79 -0.02 33.25
C GLU A 293 3.26 -0.21 32.83
N CYS A 294 3.51 -0.54 31.56
CA CYS A 294 4.88 -0.73 31.08
C CYS A 294 4.96 -0.57 29.55
N ILE A 295 5.92 0.22 29.11
CA ILE A 295 6.26 0.43 27.71
C ILE A 295 7.72 0.05 27.49
N VAL A 296 7.98 -0.93 26.63
CA VAL A 296 9.30 -1.32 26.16
C VAL A 296 9.47 -0.86 24.73
N ASP A 297 10.56 -0.16 24.43
CA ASP A 297 10.87 0.28 23.06
C ASP A 297 12.21 -0.32 22.62
N VAL A 298 12.18 -1.07 21.51
CA VAL A 298 13.35 -1.71 20.88
C VAL A 298 13.64 -1.00 19.57
N ASN A 299 14.76 -0.30 19.49
CA ASN A 299 15.09 0.51 18.32
C ASN A 299 16.60 0.64 18.10
N VAL A 300 16.99 0.83 16.84
CA VAL A 300 18.42 1.09 16.47
C VAL A 300 18.84 2.54 16.74
N THR A 301 17.86 3.46 16.82
CA THR A 301 18.08 4.88 17.11
C THR A 301 17.06 5.39 18.09
N ARG A 302 17.43 6.39 18.86
CA ARG A 302 16.49 7.05 19.77
C ARG A 302 15.47 7.86 18.98
N THR A 303 14.18 7.61 19.23
CA THR A 303 13.04 8.28 18.62
C THR A 303 12.21 9.00 19.68
N PRO A 304 11.29 9.92 19.30
CA PRO A 304 10.36 10.51 20.24
C PRO A 304 9.51 9.49 21.03
N SER A 305 9.23 8.33 20.47
CA SER A 305 8.53 7.23 21.18
C SER A 305 9.28 6.76 22.43
N ASN A 306 10.62 6.80 22.41
CA ASN A 306 11.43 6.41 23.56
C ASN A 306 11.20 7.29 24.81
N ASN A 307 10.66 8.51 24.65
CA ASN A 307 10.40 9.40 25.79
C ASN A 307 9.29 8.88 26.70
N TYR A 308 8.51 7.92 26.24
CA TYR A 308 7.41 7.29 27.00
C TYR A 308 7.74 5.86 27.42
N ALA A 309 8.93 5.36 27.07
CA ALA A 309 9.33 4.00 27.38
C ALA A 309 9.95 3.90 28.77
N ASP A 310 9.52 2.90 29.55
CA ASP A 310 10.14 2.52 30.82
C ASP A 310 11.47 1.81 30.59
N TYR A 311 11.55 1.05 29.47
CA TYR A 311 12.76 0.34 29.07
C TYR A 311 13.07 0.60 27.60
N ILE A 312 14.30 1.03 27.34
CA ILE A 312 14.81 1.20 25.97
C ILE A 312 15.87 0.13 25.75
N LEU A 313 15.63 -0.75 24.78
CA LEU A 313 16.54 -1.82 24.41
C LEU A 313 17.18 -1.50 23.06
N PRO A 314 18.52 -1.35 22.99
CA PRO A 314 19.18 -1.04 21.72
C PRO A 314 19.19 -2.26 20.81
N ASP A 315 18.56 -2.16 19.63
CA ASP A 315 18.57 -3.20 18.61
C ASP A 315 19.84 -3.16 17.77
N ALA A 316 20.26 -4.30 17.27
CA ALA A 316 21.37 -4.38 16.31
C ALA A 316 20.94 -3.85 14.93
N THR A 317 21.81 -3.08 14.30
CA THR A 317 21.62 -2.64 12.91
C THR A 317 21.81 -3.80 11.94
N MET A 318 21.43 -3.58 10.66
CA MET A 318 21.65 -4.59 9.61
C MET A 318 23.13 -4.91 9.36
N LEU A 319 24.08 -4.05 9.80
CA LEU A 319 25.52 -4.32 9.71
C LEU A 319 26.04 -5.18 10.88
N GLU A 320 25.28 -5.25 11.94
CA GLU A 320 25.64 -5.91 13.21
C GLU A 320 24.99 -7.29 13.38
N GLN A 321 24.17 -7.71 12.43
CA GLN A 321 23.50 -9.02 12.47
C GLN A 321 23.39 -9.67 11.09
N GLU A 322 23.12 -10.95 11.06
CA GLU A 322 22.80 -11.68 9.83
C GLU A 322 21.29 -11.66 9.60
N ASP A 323 20.86 -11.43 8.35
CA ASP A 323 19.42 -11.46 8.00
C ASP A 323 19.21 -11.75 6.51
N PHE A 324 17.97 -12.03 6.13
CA PHE A 324 17.52 -12.06 4.76
C PHE A 324 16.61 -10.89 4.44
N ILE A 325 16.95 -10.16 3.38
CA ILE A 325 16.04 -9.19 2.78
C ILE A 325 15.44 -9.83 1.53
N ARG A 326 14.12 -9.91 1.51
CA ARG A 326 13.35 -10.21 0.31
C ARG A 326 12.71 -8.93 -0.21
N PRO A 327 12.59 -8.75 -1.52
CA PRO A 327 11.76 -7.68 -2.03
C PRO A 327 10.33 -7.93 -1.54
N SER A 328 9.77 -6.95 -0.83
CA SER A 328 8.38 -7.06 -0.37
C SER A 328 7.42 -6.90 -1.55
N ALA A 329 6.22 -7.46 -1.41
CA ALA A 329 5.18 -7.38 -2.42
C ALA A 329 4.96 -5.94 -2.90
N GLY A 330 5.03 -5.73 -4.20
CA GLY A 330 4.88 -4.43 -4.83
C GLY A 330 6.20 -3.71 -5.11
N TYR A 331 7.32 -4.38 -4.98
CA TYR A 331 8.62 -3.86 -5.38
C TYR A 331 9.07 -4.52 -6.67
N TYR A 332 9.39 -3.70 -7.59
CA TYR A 332 9.71 -3.87 -8.98
C TYR A 332 10.96 -4.72 -9.18
N SER A 333 10.80 -6.00 -9.37
CA SER A 333 11.84 -6.81 -9.94
C SER A 333 11.23 -7.86 -10.85
N ASN A 334 11.63 -7.87 -12.10
CA ASN A 334 11.31 -8.95 -13.04
C ASN A 334 11.99 -10.26 -12.68
N LYS A 335 13.02 -10.19 -11.85
CA LYS A 335 13.77 -11.35 -11.41
C LYS A 335 13.63 -11.48 -9.91
N PRO A 336 13.15 -12.61 -9.41
CA PRO A 336 13.14 -12.87 -7.99
C PRO A 336 14.58 -12.91 -7.48
N TYR A 337 14.84 -12.23 -6.37
CA TYR A 337 16.13 -12.27 -5.68
C TYR A 337 15.94 -12.29 -4.17
N ILE A 338 16.96 -12.76 -3.48
CA ILE A 338 17.09 -12.70 -2.03
C ILE A 338 18.43 -12.06 -1.78
N ILE A 339 18.47 -11.12 -0.85
CA ILE A 339 19.72 -10.55 -0.36
C ILE A 339 20.01 -11.18 1.01
N TYR A 340 21.14 -11.84 1.12
CA TYR A 340 21.67 -12.24 2.40
C TYR A 340 22.54 -11.11 2.97
N CYS A 341 22.12 -10.56 4.10
CA CYS A 341 22.86 -9.55 4.81
C CYS A 341 23.86 -10.25 5.75
N GLN A 342 25.13 -10.13 5.43
CA GLN A 342 26.20 -10.62 6.28
C GLN A 342 26.49 -9.62 7.38
N LYS A 343 26.65 -10.12 8.61
CA LYS A 343 27.19 -9.32 9.71
C LYS A 343 28.58 -8.79 9.33
N ALA A 344 28.73 -7.48 9.34
CA ALA A 344 29.97 -6.80 8.96
C ALA A 344 30.80 -6.35 10.18
N ILE A 345 30.16 -6.05 11.29
CA ILE A 345 30.77 -5.59 12.54
C ILE A 345 30.10 -6.25 13.73
N GLU A 346 30.77 -6.27 14.87
CA GLU A 346 30.14 -6.65 16.13
C GLU A 346 29.15 -5.57 16.59
N PRO A 347 28.05 -5.94 17.29
CA PRO A 347 27.13 -4.97 17.85
C PRO A 347 27.86 -3.95 18.74
N VAL A 348 27.49 -2.69 18.59
CA VAL A 348 28.09 -1.59 19.33
C VAL A 348 27.42 -1.43 20.70
N GLY A 349 28.21 -1.30 21.76
CA GLY A 349 27.71 -1.07 23.12
C GLY A 349 26.89 -2.27 23.63
N GLU A 350 25.66 -2.02 24.04
CA GLU A 350 24.72 -3.05 24.54
C GLU A 350 23.72 -3.54 23.48
N ALA A 351 23.91 -3.15 22.20
CA ALA A 351 23.00 -3.56 21.12
C ALA A 351 23.00 -5.09 20.95
N LYS A 352 21.83 -5.65 20.73
CA LYS A 352 21.61 -7.06 20.45
C LYS A 352 20.55 -7.23 19.37
N PRO A 353 20.64 -8.25 18.51
CA PRO A 353 19.52 -8.61 17.64
C PRO A 353 18.25 -8.89 18.46
N ILE A 354 17.11 -8.39 17.98
CA ILE A 354 15.84 -8.59 18.67
C ILE A 354 15.52 -10.07 18.96
N TYR A 355 15.97 -10.99 18.09
CA TYR A 355 15.82 -12.43 18.32
C TYR A 355 16.52 -12.85 19.63
N GLU A 356 17.74 -12.38 19.88
CA GLU A 356 18.48 -12.70 21.09
C GLU A 356 17.84 -12.10 22.34
N MET A 357 17.30 -10.88 22.24
CA MET A 357 16.53 -10.26 23.33
C MET A 357 15.29 -11.10 23.69
N CYS A 358 14.53 -11.52 22.66
CA CYS A 358 13.35 -12.38 22.85
C CYS A 358 13.76 -13.77 23.41
N LEU A 359 14.88 -14.32 23.00
CA LEU A 359 15.40 -15.58 23.53
C LEU A 359 15.74 -15.49 25.02
N GLU A 360 16.37 -14.38 25.45
CA GLU A 360 16.65 -14.12 26.86
C GLU A 360 15.36 -13.95 27.70
N LEU A 361 14.34 -13.32 27.14
CA LEU A 361 13.01 -13.27 27.77
C LEU A 361 12.37 -14.65 27.85
N ALA A 362 12.44 -15.45 26.78
CA ALA A 362 11.92 -16.81 26.75
C ALA A 362 12.58 -17.72 27.80
N LYS A 363 13.88 -17.59 28.01
CA LYS A 363 14.63 -18.30 29.09
C LYS A 363 14.05 -17.96 30.46
N ARG A 364 13.86 -16.65 30.75
CA ARG A 364 13.31 -16.21 32.04
C ARG A 364 11.85 -16.64 32.24
N LEU A 365 11.09 -16.78 31.16
CA LEU A 365 9.71 -17.28 31.19
C LEU A 365 9.61 -18.81 31.19
N GLY A 366 10.73 -19.54 31.06
CA GLY A 366 10.77 -21.00 31.04
C GLY A 366 10.27 -21.63 29.74
N ILE A 367 10.24 -20.86 28.64
CA ILE A 367 9.76 -21.29 27.31
C ILE A 367 10.83 -21.23 26.22
N GLU A 368 12.09 -21.27 26.61
CA GLU A 368 13.25 -21.16 25.67
C GLU A 368 13.16 -22.21 24.55
N LYS A 369 12.86 -23.44 24.90
CA LYS A 369 12.83 -24.56 23.96
C LYS A 369 11.69 -24.42 22.94
N GLU A 370 10.53 -23.99 23.38
CA GLU A 370 9.36 -23.73 22.55
C GLU A 370 9.61 -22.54 21.62
N PHE A 371 10.30 -21.50 22.10
CA PHE A 371 10.62 -20.31 21.32
C PHE A 371 11.70 -20.56 20.28
N SER A 372 12.80 -21.22 20.65
CA SER A 372 13.98 -21.33 19.78
C SER A 372 14.08 -22.65 19.03
N GLU A 373 13.41 -23.71 19.50
CA GLU A 373 13.66 -25.10 19.08
C GLU A 373 15.17 -25.48 19.15
N GLY A 374 15.92 -24.81 20.02
CA GLY A 374 17.37 -24.96 20.16
C GLY A 374 18.20 -24.30 19.04
N ARG A 375 17.60 -23.44 18.21
CA ARG A 375 18.27 -22.76 17.10
C ARG A 375 18.73 -21.36 17.49
N THR A 376 19.89 -20.98 17.01
CA THR A 376 20.34 -19.59 16.95
C THR A 376 19.64 -18.83 15.82
N GLN A 377 19.79 -17.50 15.76
CA GLN A 377 19.30 -16.70 14.63
C GLN A 377 19.85 -17.22 13.30
N LYS A 378 21.13 -17.53 13.23
CA LYS A 378 21.77 -18.07 12.02
C LYS A 378 21.20 -19.44 11.62
N ASP A 379 20.95 -20.32 12.60
CA ASP A 379 20.35 -21.63 12.33
C ASP A 379 18.93 -21.48 11.79
N TRP A 380 18.16 -20.50 12.29
CA TRP A 380 16.85 -20.17 11.76
C TRP A 380 16.91 -19.68 10.32
N LEU A 381 17.81 -18.75 10.01
CA LEU A 381 17.98 -18.25 8.65
C LEU A 381 18.32 -19.39 7.67
N LYS A 382 19.26 -20.27 8.07
CA LYS A 382 19.62 -21.45 7.29
C LYS A 382 18.42 -22.38 7.07
N TYR A 383 17.68 -22.71 8.12
CA TYR A 383 16.50 -23.55 8.06
C TYR A 383 15.42 -22.96 7.13
N LEU A 384 15.09 -21.68 7.31
CA LEU A 384 14.08 -21.00 6.49
C LEU A 384 14.47 -20.98 5.00
N TYR A 385 15.74 -20.77 4.71
CA TYR A 385 16.26 -20.83 3.35
C TYR A 385 16.12 -22.23 2.74
N GLU A 386 16.60 -23.25 3.44
CA GLU A 386 16.56 -24.65 2.98
C GLU A 386 15.12 -25.14 2.75
N GLU A 387 14.20 -24.87 3.67
CA GLU A 387 12.79 -25.23 3.51
C GLU A 387 12.10 -24.47 2.36
N SER A 388 12.46 -23.22 2.14
CA SER A 388 11.95 -22.44 1.01
C SER A 388 12.43 -23.00 -0.33
N MET A 389 13.68 -23.47 -0.39
CA MET A 389 14.23 -24.09 -1.61
C MET A 389 13.59 -25.44 -1.90
N LYS A 390 13.27 -26.25 -0.89
CA LYS A 390 12.57 -27.54 -1.07
C LYS A 390 11.18 -27.36 -1.69
N LYS A 391 10.42 -26.36 -1.25
CA LYS A 391 9.10 -26.04 -1.81
C LYS A 391 9.11 -25.64 -3.28
N LYS A 392 10.22 -25.12 -3.79
CA LYS A 392 10.36 -24.72 -5.20
C LYS A 392 10.62 -25.87 -6.14
N SER A 393 11.29 -26.91 -5.69
CA SER A 393 11.55 -28.10 -6.52
C SER A 393 10.26 -28.86 -6.86
N THR A 394 9.13 -28.55 -6.22
CA THR A 394 7.82 -29.16 -6.48
C THR A 394 6.98 -28.39 -7.51
N PHE A 395 7.45 -27.22 -8.00
CA PHE A 395 6.77 -26.37 -8.99
C PHE A 395 7.61 -26.07 -10.25
N ALA A 396 8.72 -26.79 -10.43
CA ALA A 396 9.58 -26.72 -11.64
C ALA A 396 9.16 -27.76 -12.67
#